data_bccc3513fbd7f2af67510fe58002c83e
#
_entry.id   bccc3513fbd7f2af67510fe58002c83e
#
_cell.length_a   1.000
_cell.length_b   1.000
_cell.length_c   1.000
_cell.angle_alpha   90.00
_cell.angle_beta   90.00
_cell.angle_gamma   90.00
#
_symmetry.space_group_name_H-M   'P 1'
#
loop_
_entity.id
_entity.type
_entity.pdbx_description
1 polymer ?
#
loop_
_entity_poly.entity_id
_entity_poly.type
_entity_poly.pdbx_seq_one_letter_code
_entity_poly.pdbx_strand_id
1 'polypeptide(L)'
;MSKVAISQSNYIPWKGYIDMIASVDVFVLYDDMQYTKRDWRNRNKIKTPQGTKWLSIPVEVKGKYFQKINETKISDPNWIASHWSSIQQNYKKAPYYADVCHWLKPLFDQAKELPLLSNVNRLFLQEI
;
A
#
# COMPACT_ATOMS: atom_id res chain seq x y z
N MET A 1 16.95 -12.59 22.77
CA MET A 1 16.49 -11.20 22.87
C MET A 1 15.60 -10.86 21.68
N SER A 2 14.42 -10.34 21.93
CA SER A 2 13.49 -9.98 20.84
C SER A 2 13.86 -8.66 20.20
N LYS A 3 13.76 -8.60 18.87
CA LYS A 3 13.91 -7.36 18.10
C LYS A 3 12.53 -6.82 17.72
N VAL A 4 12.31 -5.53 17.88
CA VAL A 4 11.05 -4.87 17.59
C VAL A 4 11.31 -3.68 16.66
N ALA A 5 10.46 -3.50 15.65
CA ALA A 5 10.44 -2.30 14.83
C ALA A 5 9.04 -1.68 14.88
N ILE A 6 8.98 -0.36 14.85
CA ILE A 6 7.73 0.41 14.89
C ILE A 6 7.76 1.40 13.73
N SER A 7 6.74 1.36 12.88
CA SER A 7 6.64 2.30 11.76
C SER A 7 5.19 2.44 11.33
N GLN A 8 4.88 3.59 10.72
CA GLN A 8 3.59 3.81 10.08
C GLN A 8 3.46 2.90 8.85
N SER A 9 2.23 2.49 8.53
CA SER A 9 2.01 1.66 7.36
C SER A 9 2.19 2.45 6.06
N ASN A 10 2.72 1.78 5.04
CA ASN A 10 2.89 2.31 3.70
C ASN A 10 2.20 1.40 2.69
N TYR A 11 1.71 1.99 1.59
CA TYR A 11 1.08 1.23 0.51
C TYR A 11 2.17 0.57 -0.35
N ILE A 12 2.22 -0.76 -0.36
CA ILE A 12 3.20 -1.60 -1.08
C ILE A 12 4.59 -0.96 -1.05
N PRO A 13 5.24 -0.93 0.12
CA PRO A 13 6.45 -0.13 0.32
C PRO A 13 7.67 -0.69 -0.38
N TRP A 14 8.73 0.11 -0.39
CA TRP A 14 10.00 -0.26 -0.97
C TRP A 14 10.65 -1.45 -0.25
N LYS A 15 11.63 -2.07 -0.92
CA LYS A 15 12.28 -3.29 -0.43
C LYS A 15 12.85 -3.14 0.98
N GLY A 16 13.46 -2.00 1.30
CA GLY A 16 14.05 -1.75 2.62
C GLY A 16 13.03 -1.80 3.76
N TYR A 17 11.80 -1.37 3.50
CA TYR A 17 10.73 -1.46 4.49
C TYR A 17 10.35 -2.94 4.73
N ILE A 18 10.24 -3.73 3.68
CA ILE A 18 9.95 -5.17 3.79
C ILE A 18 11.09 -5.91 4.49
N ASP A 19 12.34 -5.56 4.16
CA ASP A 19 13.52 -6.15 4.81
C ASP A 19 13.53 -5.83 6.31
N MET A 20 13.10 -4.64 6.70
CA MET A 20 12.97 -4.26 8.12
C MET A 20 11.96 -5.16 8.84
N ILE A 21 10.80 -5.41 8.21
CA ILE A 21 9.79 -6.31 8.77
C ILE A 21 10.38 -7.72 8.96
N ALA A 22 11.08 -8.22 7.95
CA ALA A 22 11.65 -9.56 7.98
C ALA A 22 12.77 -9.73 9.01
N SER A 23 13.43 -8.64 9.41
CA SER A 23 14.57 -8.67 10.32
C SER A 23 14.20 -8.60 11.79
N VAL A 24 12.93 -8.41 12.14
CA VAL A 24 12.48 -8.26 13.53
C VAL A 24 11.51 -9.37 13.93
N ASP A 25 11.40 -9.60 15.24
CA ASP A 25 10.46 -10.59 15.78
C ASP A 25 9.05 -10.04 15.87
N VAL A 26 8.91 -8.74 16.14
CA VAL A 26 7.64 -8.06 16.23
C VAL A 26 7.71 -6.76 15.45
N PHE A 27 6.75 -6.54 14.55
CA PHE A 27 6.60 -5.29 13.82
C PHE A 27 5.29 -4.63 14.22
N VAL A 28 5.36 -3.39 14.68
CA VAL A 28 4.20 -2.61 15.12
C VAL A 28 3.83 -1.59 14.05
N LEU A 29 2.59 -1.66 13.58
CA LEU A 29 2.03 -0.65 12.67
C LEU A 29 1.53 0.53 13.50
N TYR A 30 2.28 1.64 13.45
CA TYR A 30 2.01 2.83 14.24
C TYR A 30 1.05 3.77 13.51
N ASP A 31 -0.20 3.30 13.29
CA ASP A 31 -1.19 3.98 12.46
C ASP A 31 -2.18 4.85 13.26
N ASP A 32 -1.98 5.00 14.56
CA ASP A 32 -2.69 6.00 15.37
C ASP A 32 -2.01 7.37 15.32
N MET A 33 -1.00 7.53 14.47
CA MET A 33 -0.38 8.82 14.16
C MET A 33 -1.22 9.59 13.15
N GLN A 34 -1.02 10.91 13.08
CA GLN A 34 -1.70 11.78 12.13
C GLN A 34 -1.35 11.39 10.69
N TYR A 35 -2.38 11.33 9.83
CA TYR A 35 -2.19 11.13 8.40
C TYR A 35 -1.52 12.36 7.77
N THR A 36 -0.50 12.14 6.94
CA THR A 36 0.21 13.20 6.23
C THR A 36 -0.01 13.07 4.73
N LYS A 37 -0.38 14.17 4.06
CA LYS A 37 -0.55 14.20 2.61
C LYS A 37 0.78 14.07 1.89
N ARG A 38 0.75 13.51 0.67
CA ARG A 38 1.92 13.42 -0.22
C ARG A 38 3.07 12.64 0.39
N ASP A 39 2.74 11.65 1.21
CA ASP A 39 3.70 10.73 1.80
C ASP A 39 3.40 9.31 1.31
N TRP A 40 4.19 8.35 1.73
CA TRP A 40 4.10 6.97 1.26
C TRP A 40 2.93 6.18 1.85
N ARG A 41 2.10 6.81 2.68
CA ARG A 41 0.96 6.13 3.37
C ARG A 41 -0.04 5.57 2.39
N ASN A 42 -0.40 6.34 1.34
CA ASN A 42 -1.44 5.96 0.39
C ASN A 42 -0.95 5.92 -1.06
N ARG A 43 0.35 5.95 -1.31
CA ARG A 43 0.86 5.97 -2.68
C ARG A 43 2.23 5.33 -2.81
N ASN A 44 2.51 4.89 -4.01
CA ASN A 44 3.84 4.44 -4.41
C ASN A 44 4.03 4.68 -5.90
N LYS A 45 5.24 4.50 -6.37
CA LYS A 45 5.59 4.70 -7.78
C LYS A 45 5.74 3.37 -8.48
N ILE A 46 5.33 3.33 -9.74
CA ILE A 46 5.63 2.22 -10.65
C ILE A 46 6.45 2.72 -11.83
N LYS A 47 7.16 1.80 -12.47
CA LYS A 47 7.93 2.08 -13.68
C LYS A 47 7.01 2.03 -14.90
N THR A 48 7.12 3.02 -15.78
CA THR A 48 6.42 3.05 -17.07
C THR A 48 7.41 3.37 -18.18
N PRO A 49 7.04 3.18 -19.48
CA PRO A 49 7.92 3.58 -20.60
C PRO A 49 8.27 5.07 -20.60
N GLN A 50 7.43 5.92 -19.99
CA GLN A 50 7.65 7.36 -19.91
C GLN A 50 8.32 7.81 -18.60
N GLY A 51 8.83 6.89 -17.79
CA GLY A 51 9.42 7.18 -16.49
C GLY A 51 8.61 6.58 -15.35
N THR A 52 8.59 7.24 -14.18
CA THR A 52 7.81 6.75 -13.05
C THR A 52 6.42 7.38 -13.02
N LYS A 53 5.45 6.63 -12.51
CA LYS A 53 4.07 7.07 -12.33
C LYS A 53 3.62 6.79 -10.90
N TRP A 54 2.97 7.76 -10.26
CA TRP A 54 2.37 7.57 -8.96
C TRP A 54 1.10 6.73 -9.05
N LEU A 55 0.96 5.76 -8.15
CA LEU A 55 -0.30 5.09 -7.85
C LEU A 55 -0.75 5.54 -6.48
N SER A 56 -1.82 6.33 -6.43
CA SER A 56 -2.35 6.85 -5.16
C SER A 56 -3.72 6.26 -4.87
N ILE A 57 -3.92 5.80 -3.62
CA ILE A 57 -5.24 5.43 -3.13
C ILE A 57 -5.93 6.73 -2.71
N PRO A 58 -7.07 7.09 -3.33
CA PRO A 58 -7.78 8.32 -2.95
C PRO A 58 -8.38 8.18 -1.56
N VAL A 59 -8.17 9.19 -0.73
CA VAL A 59 -8.65 9.20 0.66
C VAL A 59 -9.40 10.49 0.98
N GLU A 60 -10.29 10.43 1.96
CA GLU A 60 -11.04 11.57 2.45
C GLU A 60 -10.12 12.44 3.32
N VAL A 61 -9.85 13.67 2.87
CA VAL A 61 -8.95 14.59 3.60
C VAL A 61 -9.59 15.94 3.92
N LYS A 62 -10.63 16.33 3.20
CA LYS A 62 -11.26 17.65 3.38
C LYS A 62 -11.85 17.78 4.77
N GLY A 63 -11.41 18.82 5.50
CA GLY A 63 -11.88 19.07 6.87
C GLY A 63 -11.33 18.07 7.91
N LYS A 64 -10.36 17.25 7.53
CA LYS A 64 -9.85 16.17 8.39
C LYS A 64 -8.34 16.28 8.63
N TYR A 65 -7.84 17.48 8.87
CA TYR A 65 -6.40 17.73 9.03
C TYR A 65 -5.76 16.86 10.13
N PHE A 66 -6.46 16.66 11.25
CA PHE A 66 -5.94 15.93 12.40
C PHE A 66 -6.31 14.43 12.41
N GLN A 67 -6.89 13.90 11.33
CA GLN A 67 -7.24 12.49 11.32
C GLN A 67 -6.01 11.59 11.44
N LYS A 68 -6.17 10.46 12.11
CA LYS A 68 -5.13 9.43 12.21
C LYS A 68 -5.11 8.57 10.95
N ILE A 69 -3.97 7.90 10.71
CA ILE A 69 -3.85 6.97 9.59
C ILE A 69 -4.93 5.87 9.66
N ASN A 70 -5.16 5.32 10.85
CA ASN A 70 -6.16 4.26 11.05
C ASN A 70 -7.61 4.74 11.00
N GLU A 71 -7.84 6.05 10.90
CA GLU A 71 -9.17 6.64 10.73
C GLU A 71 -9.40 7.10 9.27
N THR A 72 -8.38 7.08 8.44
CA THR A 72 -8.43 7.59 7.07
C THR A 72 -9.23 6.66 6.17
N LYS A 73 -10.35 7.17 5.63
CA LYS A 73 -11.24 6.42 4.76
C LYS A 73 -10.87 6.58 3.30
N ILE A 74 -11.01 5.52 2.54
CA ILE A 74 -10.83 5.53 1.09
C ILE A 74 -12.07 6.22 0.48
N SER A 75 -11.84 7.23 -0.39
CA SER A 75 -12.92 8.05 -0.94
C SER A 75 -13.52 7.49 -2.23
N ASP A 76 -12.82 6.60 -2.93
CA ASP A 76 -13.27 6.04 -4.20
C ASP A 76 -12.85 4.57 -4.32
N PRO A 77 -13.81 3.62 -4.30
CA PRO A 77 -13.49 2.19 -4.41
C PRO A 77 -12.94 1.78 -5.78
N ASN A 78 -13.06 2.62 -6.80
CA ASN A 78 -12.55 2.32 -8.15
C ASN A 78 -11.02 2.37 -8.23
N TRP A 79 -10.34 2.79 -7.17
CA TRP A 79 -8.87 2.83 -7.15
C TRP A 79 -8.25 1.46 -7.48
N ILE A 80 -8.91 0.38 -7.07
CA ILE A 80 -8.41 -0.99 -7.26
C ILE A 80 -8.28 -1.32 -8.75
N ALA A 81 -9.36 -1.07 -9.51
CA ALA A 81 -9.35 -1.32 -10.95
C ALA A 81 -8.31 -0.44 -11.66
N SER A 82 -8.19 0.82 -11.24
CA SER A 82 -7.22 1.76 -11.81
C SER A 82 -5.79 1.33 -11.56
N HIS A 83 -5.45 0.96 -10.31
CA HIS A 83 -4.10 0.50 -9.95
C HIS A 83 -3.75 -0.80 -10.66
N TRP A 84 -4.66 -1.77 -10.66
CA TRP A 84 -4.42 -3.04 -11.32
C TRP A 84 -4.20 -2.88 -12.83
N SER A 85 -5.02 -2.05 -13.47
CA SER A 85 -4.87 -1.73 -14.89
C SER A 85 -3.49 -1.13 -15.19
N SER A 86 -3.02 -0.20 -14.36
CA SER A 86 -1.70 0.41 -14.51
C SER A 86 -0.58 -0.62 -14.35
N ILE A 87 -0.68 -1.50 -13.37
CA ILE A 87 0.30 -2.57 -13.15
C ILE A 87 0.32 -3.52 -14.35
N GLN A 88 -0.85 -3.93 -14.83
CA GLN A 88 -0.97 -4.82 -15.96
C GLN A 88 -0.35 -4.23 -17.23
N GLN A 89 -0.67 -2.98 -17.54
CA GLN A 89 -0.14 -2.31 -18.73
C GLN A 89 1.38 -2.18 -18.73
N ASN A 90 1.97 -1.92 -17.56
CA ASN A 90 3.39 -1.60 -17.46
C ASN A 90 4.29 -2.79 -17.16
N TYR A 91 3.75 -3.89 -16.61
CA TYR A 91 4.55 -5.06 -16.22
C TYR A 91 4.17 -6.35 -16.93
N LYS A 92 3.18 -6.32 -17.84
CA LYS A 92 2.66 -7.48 -18.56
C LYS A 92 3.75 -8.30 -19.26
N LYS A 93 4.82 -7.65 -19.73
CA LYS A 93 5.94 -8.31 -20.42
C LYS A 93 7.11 -8.66 -19.50
N ALA A 94 7.00 -8.38 -18.20
CA ALA A 94 8.06 -8.70 -17.26
C ALA A 94 8.18 -10.23 -17.06
N PRO A 95 9.41 -10.76 -16.84
CA PRO A 95 9.63 -12.21 -16.79
C PRO A 95 8.80 -12.96 -15.75
N TYR A 96 8.56 -12.33 -14.59
CA TYR A 96 7.84 -12.98 -13.47
C TYR A 96 6.43 -12.44 -13.28
N TYR A 97 5.88 -11.77 -14.30
CA TYR A 97 4.56 -11.13 -14.18
C TYR A 97 3.47 -12.14 -13.82
N ALA A 98 3.42 -13.30 -14.50
CA ALA A 98 2.41 -14.32 -14.24
C ALA A 98 2.50 -14.86 -12.80
N ASP A 99 3.73 -15.10 -12.32
CA ASP A 99 3.95 -15.59 -10.95
C ASP A 99 3.48 -14.59 -9.91
N VAL A 100 3.80 -13.30 -10.11
CA VAL A 100 3.39 -12.24 -9.20
C VAL A 100 1.88 -12.05 -9.22
N CYS A 101 1.25 -12.08 -10.39
CA CYS A 101 -0.21 -11.95 -10.51
C CYS A 101 -0.96 -13.02 -9.75
N HIS A 102 -0.41 -14.22 -9.68
CA HIS A 102 -1.05 -15.35 -9.01
C HIS A 102 -1.35 -15.06 -7.53
N TRP A 103 -0.46 -14.35 -6.85
CA TRP A 103 -0.67 -13.99 -5.45
C TRP A 103 -1.09 -12.53 -5.23
N LEU A 104 -0.72 -11.61 -6.14
CA LEU A 104 -1.00 -10.18 -5.97
C LEU A 104 -2.44 -9.81 -6.36
N LYS A 105 -2.95 -10.36 -7.46
CA LYS A 105 -4.32 -10.04 -7.90
C LYS A 105 -5.38 -10.38 -6.86
N PRO A 106 -5.33 -11.55 -6.17
CA PRO A 106 -6.27 -11.83 -5.09
C PRO A 106 -6.22 -10.80 -3.95
N LEU A 107 -5.06 -10.21 -3.65
CA LEU A 107 -4.94 -9.19 -2.62
C LEU A 107 -5.69 -7.92 -3.02
N PHE A 108 -5.58 -7.48 -4.28
CA PHE A 108 -6.37 -6.36 -4.79
C PHE A 108 -7.87 -6.65 -4.71
N ASP A 109 -8.28 -7.88 -5.02
CA ASP A 109 -9.69 -8.27 -4.92
C ASP A 109 -10.19 -8.25 -3.48
N GLN A 110 -9.38 -8.70 -2.52
CA GLN A 110 -9.72 -8.63 -1.09
C GLN A 110 -9.80 -7.19 -0.59
N ALA A 111 -8.97 -6.29 -1.12
CA ALA A 111 -8.95 -4.90 -0.71
C ALA A 111 -10.25 -4.16 -1.03
N LYS A 112 -11.09 -4.67 -1.94
CA LYS A 112 -12.40 -4.09 -2.26
C LYS A 112 -13.32 -4.00 -1.04
N GLU A 113 -13.16 -4.90 -0.08
CA GLU A 113 -13.99 -4.96 1.11
C GLU A 113 -13.46 -4.09 2.26
N LEU A 114 -12.35 -3.39 2.06
CA LEU A 114 -11.67 -2.64 3.11
C LEU A 114 -11.84 -1.13 2.91
N PRO A 115 -12.65 -0.45 3.73
CA PRO A 115 -12.89 0.99 3.56
C PRO A 115 -11.80 1.88 4.14
N LEU A 116 -10.91 1.36 4.99
CA LEU A 116 -9.87 2.14 5.66
C LEU A 116 -8.50 1.90 5.03
N LEU A 117 -7.75 2.98 4.83
CA LEU A 117 -6.40 2.93 4.26
C LEU A 117 -5.47 2.01 5.07
N SER A 118 -5.49 2.11 6.39
CA SER A 118 -4.63 1.30 7.25
C SER A 118 -4.86 -0.20 7.07
N ASN A 119 -6.12 -0.60 6.90
CA ASN A 119 -6.46 -2.01 6.68
C ASN A 119 -5.95 -2.53 5.34
N VAL A 120 -6.01 -1.70 4.29
CA VAL A 120 -5.45 -2.06 2.98
C VAL A 120 -3.93 -2.21 3.08
N ASN A 121 -3.24 -1.26 3.69
CA ASN A 121 -1.79 -1.33 3.89
C ASN A 121 -1.40 -2.59 4.66
N ARG A 122 -2.12 -2.88 5.74
CA ARG A 122 -1.88 -4.07 6.55
C ARG A 122 -2.05 -5.37 5.76
N LEU A 123 -3.10 -5.44 4.93
CA LEU A 123 -3.35 -6.61 4.08
C LEU A 123 -2.13 -6.89 3.18
N PHE A 124 -1.65 -5.89 2.46
CA PHE A 124 -0.50 -6.06 1.56
C PHE A 124 0.78 -6.40 2.34
N LEU A 125 1.00 -5.76 3.48
CA LEU A 125 2.20 -6.02 4.28
C LEU A 125 2.23 -7.43 4.86
N GLN A 126 1.07 -7.97 5.25
CA GLN A 126 0.99 -9.32 5.82
C GLN A 126 1.15 -10.41 4.77
N GLU A 127 0.68 -10.17 3.54
CA GLU A 127 0.61 -11.21 2.51
C GLU A 127 1.78 -11.17 1.52
N ILE A 128 2.55 -10.09 1.50
CA ILE A 128 3.75 -10.00 0.64
C ILE A 128 5.00 -10.68 1.28
#